data_fa695ace46caf04f12d5fb520e41f5a2
#
_entry.id   fa695ace46caf04f12d5fb520e41f5a2
#
_cell.length_a   1.000
_cell.length_b   1.000
_cell.length_c   1.000
_cell.angle_alpha   90.00
_cell.angle_beta   90.00
_cell.angle_gamma   90.00
#
_symmetry.space_group_name_H-M   'P 1'
#
loop_
_entity.id
_entity.type
_entity.pdbx_description
1 polymer ?
#
loop_
_entity_poly.entity_id
_entity_poly.type
_entity_poly.pdbx_seq_one_letter_code
_entity_poly.pdbx_strand_id
1 'polypeptide(L)'
;MFFEFIKFIVYSILIVLIAKYALVKILRNISSQLNLRPKTIGYIAGIATSIPELLTVSFSAFTGLIETSTYNIISSNIINALQYSASVFLNKNQNVVKNTAIKVDLFLVLITILIPIFIAIFDIEHNFILVPIFIFLFVLFYRLSHNAHKLYMKKNDTKVEEKENSSDKSTFKVILNFLLLVITSIVLYFIGEQLSNVLEVLCHTFNISQIVIGILLGVITSLPELITFFESQKHHEDEKEGVVEATSNLLTSNMINLFIVESIGITLYLIS
;
A
#
# COMPACT_ATOMS: atom_id res chain seq x y z
N MET A 1 25.66 6.54 16.28
CA MET A 1 25.42 6.17 14.88
C MET A 1 25.10 4.70 14.70
N PHE A 2 26.02 3.74 14.91
CA PHE A 2 25.78 2.31 14.67
C PHE A 2 24.56 1.75 15.44
N PHE A 3 24.41 2.09 16.72
CA PHE A 3 23.28 1.64 17.53
C PHE A 3 21.93 2.20 17.07
N GLU A 4 21.87 3.46 16.64
CA GLU A 4 20.64 4.06 16.10
C GLU A 4 20.27 3.44 14.75
N PHE A 5 21.27 3.09 13.93
CA PHE A 5 21.01 2.39 12.66
C PHE A 5 20.46 0.97 12.90
N ILE A 6 20.93 0.27 13.93
CA ILE A 6 20.33 -1.01 14.33
C ILE A 6 18.88 -0.84 14.77
N LYS A 7 18.58 0.16 15.62
CA LYS A 7 17.20 0.46 16.02
C LYS A 7 16.31 0.75 14.82
N PHE A 8 16.78 1.56 13.85
CA PHE A 8 16.10 1.86 12.60
C PHE A 8 15.69 0.56 11.88
N ILE A 9 16.64 -0.34 11.65
CA ILE A 9 16.37 -1.63 10.99
C ILE A 9 15.38 -2.46 11.81
N VAL A 10 15.57 -2.58 13.13
CA VAL A 10 14.72 -3.40 14.00
C VAL A 10 13.29 -2.89 14.01
N TYR A 11 13.04 -1.59 14.20
CA TYR A 11 11.70 -1.02 14.21
C TYR A 11 11.03 -1.12 12.84
N SER A 12 11.77 -0.86 11.75
CA SER A 12 11.26 -1.03 10.39
C SER A 12 10.83 -2.47 10.12
N ILE A 13 11.67 -3.46 10.47
CA ILE A 13 11.32 -4.88 10.34
C ILE A 13 10.12 -5.25 11.22
N LEU A 14 10.03 -4.74 12.45
CA LEU A 14 8.88 -5.00 13.33
C LEU A 14 7.58 -4.50 12.74
N ILE A 15 7.55 -3.28 12.17
CA ILE A 15 6.37 -2.75 11.48
C ILE A 15 5.94 -3.69 10.35
N VAL A 16 6.89 -4.09 9.51
CA VAL A 16 6.63 -5.01 8.38
C VAL A 16 6.10 -6.37 8.84
N LEU A 17 6.72 -6.96 9.86
CA LEU A 17 6.30 -8.27 10.38
C LEU A 17 4.90 -8.22 10.99
N ILE A 18 4.58 -7.18 11.76
CA ILE A 18 3.25 -7.01 12.35
C ILE A 18 2.20 -6.73 11.27
N ALA A 19 2.51 -5.86 10.32
CA ALA A 19 1.62 -5.60 9.19
C ALA A 19 1.32 -6.89 8.42
N LYS A 20 2.35 -7.67 8.08
CA LYS A 20 2.23 -8.93 7.34
C LYS A 20 1.46 -10.01 8.12
N TYR A 21 1.94 -10.35 9.32
CA TYR A 21 1.47 -11.53 10.04
C TYR A 21 0.20 -11.30 10.88
N ALA A 22 -0.07 -10.06 11.27
CA ALA A 22 -1.28 -9.71 11.99
C ALA A 22 -2.27 -8.98 11.09
N LEU A 23 -1.97 -7.78 10.62
CA LEU A 23 -2.92 -6.89 9.97
C LEU A 23 -3.46 -7.48 8.66
N VAL A 24 -2.59 -7.88 7.73
CA VAL A 24 -2.99 -8.47 6.43
C VAL A 24 -3.78 -9.75 6.64
N LYS A 25 -3.35 -10.61 7.59
CA LYS A 25 -4.06 -11.84 7.91
C LYS A 25 -5.46 -11.59 8.48
N ILE A 26 -5.61 -10.62 9.37
CA ILE A 26 -6.91 -10.24 9.94
C ILE A 26 -7.85 -9.75 8.82
N LEU A 27 -7.36 -8.88 7.94
CA LEU A 27 -8.15 -8.35 6.83
C LEU A 27 -8.54 -9.42 5.82
N ARG A 28 -7.65 -10.37 5.50
CA ARG A 28 -8.01 -11.53 4.67
C ARG A 28 -9.09 -12.40 5.33
N ASN A 29 -9.00 -12.63 6.64
CA ASN A 29 -10.04 -13.36 7.38
C ASN A 29 -11.40 -12.64 7.30
N ILE A 30 -11.44 -11.31 7.46
CA ILE A 30 -12.66 -10.53 7.29
C ILE A 30 -13.18 -10.66 5.85
N SER A 31 -12.31 -10.52 4.86
CA SER A 31 -12.67 -10.61 3.44
C SER A 31 -13.26 -11.97 3.06
N SER A 32 -12.67 -13.06 3.56
CA SER A 32 -13.16 -14.42 3.32
C SER A 32 -14.50 -14.69 4.00
N GLN A 33 -14.68 -14.18 5.23
CA GLN A 33 -15.96 -14.31 5.97
C GLN A 33 -17.10 -13.54 5.29
N LEU A 34 -16.78 -12.47 4.55
CA LEU A 34 -17.76 -11.65 3.83
C LEU A 34 -17.95 -12.08 2.36
N ASN A 35 -17.28 -13.15 1.90
CA ASN A 35 -17.31 -13.65 0.51
C ASN A 35 -17.07 -12.53 -0.54
N LEU A 36 -16.01 -11.74 -0.35
CA LEU A 36 -15.72 -10.62 -1.22
C LEU A 36 -15.12 -11.07 -2.55
N ARG A 37 -15.37 -10.28 -3.60
CA ARG A 37 -14.77 -10.51 -4.95
C ARG A 37 -13.25 -10.27 -4.93
N PRO A 38 -12.46 -10.97 -5.78
CA PRO A 38 -11.00 -10.83 -5.83
C PRO A 38 -10.52 -9.38 -5.92
N LYS A 39 -11.16 -8.55 -6.76
CA LYS A 39 -10.86 -7.13 -6.86
C LYS A 39 -11.05 -6.38 -5.55
N THR A 40 -12.10 -6.67 -4.80
CA THR A 40 -12.39 -6.04 -3.50
C THR A 40 -11.38 -6.51 -2.45
N ILE A 41 -10.99 -7.78 -2.50
CA ILE A 41 -9.94 -8.33 -1.62
C ILE A 41 -8.61 -7.60 -1.90
N GLY A 42 -8.26 -7.41 -3.18
CA GLY A 42 -7.09 -6.63 -3.57
C GLY A 42 -7.11 -5.19 -3.04
N TYR A 43 -8.26 -4.51 -3.10
CA TYR A 43 -8.41 -3.15 -2.52
C TYR A 43 -8.17 -3.14 -1.01
N ILE A 44 -8.76 -4.08 -0.28
CA ILE A 44 -8.59 -4.18 1.17
C ILE A 44 -7.12 -4.52 1.50
N ALA A 45 -6.52 -5.43 0.75
CA ALA A 45 -5.12 -5.78 0.91
C ALA A 45 -4.20 -4.57 0.67
N GLY A 46 -4.43 -3.80 -0.41
CA GLY A 46 -3.66 -2.60 -0.72
C GLY A 46 -3.75 -1.51 0.35
N ILE A 47 -4.95 -1.29 0.93
CA ILE A 47 -5.10 -0.38 2.07
C ILE A 47 -4.30 -0.87 3.29
N ALA A 48 -4.38 -2.17 3.56
CA ALA A 48 -3.73 -2.77 4.72
C ALA A 48 -2.20 -2.75 4.62
N THR A 49 -1.68 -3.06 3.45
CA THR A 49 -0.23 -3.08 3.22
C THR A 49 0.38 -1.69 3.18
N SER A 50 -0.41 -0.64 2.93
CA SER A 50 0.03 0.77 3.00
C SER A 50 0.07 1.35 4.43
N ILE A 51 -0.29 0.60 5.47
CA ILE A 51 -0.22 1.10 6.86
C ILE A 51 1.21 1.36 7.32
N PRO A 52 2.23 0.54 7.00
CA PRO A 52 3.61 0.87 7.31
C PRO A 52 4.06 2.20 6.72
N GLU A 53 3.72 2.47 5.45
CA GLU A 53 4.00 3.75 4.80
C GLU A 53 3.27 4.90 5.48
N LEU A 54 2.00 4.72 5.81
CA LEU A 54 1.23 5.74 6.52
C LEU A 54 1.90 6.15 7.84
N LEU A 55 2.38 5.19 8.62
CA LEU A 55 3.05 5.47 9.89
C LEU A 55 4.39 6.16 9.66
N THR A 56 5.25 5.60 8.80
CA THR A 56 6.58 6.14 8.55
C THR A 56 6.54 7.54 7.95
N VAL A 57 5.64 7.79 6.98
CA VAL A 57 5.44 9.11 6.38
C VAL A 57 4.86 10.11 7.39
N SER A 58 3.83 9.72 8.15
CA SER A 58 3.21 10.60 9.13
C SER A 58 4.21 11.06 10.20
N PHE A 59 5.00 10.14 10.74
CA PHE A 59 5.99 10.48 11.76
C PHE A 59 7.18 11.25 11.18
N SER A 60 7.69 10.89 9.99
CA SER A 60 8.77 11.64 9.35
C SER A 60 8.35 13.08 9.06
N ALA A 61 7.16 13.29 8.50
CA ALA A 61 6.65 14.61 8.21
C ALA A 61 6.42 15.45 9.49
N PHE A 62 5.86 14.85 10.53
CA PHE A 62 5.62 15.50 11.81
C PHE A 62 6.92 15.96 12.50
N THR A 63 8.04 15.27 12.28
CA THR A 63 9.37 15.66 12.77
C THR A 63 10.15 16.57 11.80
N GLY A 64 9.48 17.14 10.80
CA GLY A 64 10.10 18.06 9.84
C GLY A 64 10.91 17.39 8.73
N LEU A 65 10.82 16.06 8.56
CA LEU A 65 11.55 15.28 7.55
C LEU A 65 10.68 15.02 6.32
N ILE A 66 10.18 16.08 5.67
CA ILE A 66 9.25 15.94 4.53
C ILE A 66 9.89 15.26 3.32
N GLU A 67 11.16 15.51 3.02
CA GLU A 67 11.87 14.81 1.95
C GLU A 67 11.91 13.28 2.21
N THR A 68 12.14 12.87 3.48
CA THR A 68 12.09 11.45 3.86
C THR A 68 10.72 10.85 3.53
N SER A 69 9.63 11.58 3.78
CA SER A 69 8.26 11.16 3.47
C SER A 69 8.06 10.97 1.97
N THR A 70 8.39 11.96 1.17
CA THR A 70 8.21 11.94 -0.29
C THR A 70 9.06 10.85 -0.95
N TYR A 71 10.33 10.70 -0.55
CA TYR A 71 11.20 9.64 -1.09
C TYR A 71 10.82 8.23 -0.60
N ASN A 72 10.20 8.10 0.58
CA ASN A 72 9.58 6.85 1.00
C ASN A 72 8.47 6.45 0.02
N ILE A 73 7.56 7.35 -0.34
CA ILE A 73 6.46 7.08 -1.28
C ILE A 73 6.98 6.79 -2.69
N ILE A 74 7.96 7.55 -3.19
CA ILE A 74 8.57 7.30 -4.50
C ILE A 74 9.13 5.87 -4.55
N SER A 75 9.95 5.51 -3.56
CA SER A 75 10.58 4.20 -3.54
C SER A 75 9.60 3.07 -3.32
N SER A 76 8.62 3.21 -2.41
CA SER A 76 7.56 2.23 -2.21
C SER A 76 6.79 1.95 -3.49
N ASN A 77 6.32 2.99 -4.19
CA ASN A 77 5.54 2.81 -5.41
C ASN A 77 6.33 2.15 -6.54
N ILE A 78 7.63 2.48 -6.68
CA ILE A 78 8.52 1.81 -7.64
C ILE A 78 8.75 0.35 -7.24
N ILE A 79 9.08 0.08 -5.99
CA ILE A 79 9.34 -1.27 -5.49
C ILE A 79 8.11 -2.15 -5.61
N ASN A 80 6.92 -1.64 -5.28
CA ASN A 80 5.65 -2.35 -5.45
C ASN A 80 5.44 -2.79 -6.90
N ALA A 81 5.68 -1.90 -7.87
CA ALA A 81 5.57 -2.23 -9.29
C ALA A 81 6.59 -3.28 -9.73
N LEU A 82 7.83 -3.21 -9.24
CA LEU A 82 8.87 -4.20 -9.51
C LEU A 82 8.53 -5.57 -8.89
N GLN A 83 8.08 -5.60 -7.65
CA GLN A 83 7.67 -6.80 -6.93
C GLN A 83 6.46 -7.49 -7.61
N TYR A 84 5.45 -6.71 -8.00
CA TYR A 84 4.32 -7.21 -8.79
C TYR A 84 4.79 -7.82 -10.11
N SER A 85 5.63 -7.11 -10.85
CA SER A 85 6.17 -7.60 -12.12
C SER A 85 6.95 -8.91 -11.95
N ALA A 86 7.77 -9.00 -10.89
CA ALA A 86 8.49 -10.23 -10.54
C ALA A 86 7.52 -11.36 -10.19
N SER A 87 6.45 -11.08 -9.43
CA SER A 87 5.45 -12.09 -9.04
C SER A 87 4.70 -12.64 -10.27
N VAL A 88 4.29 -11.78 -11.20
CA VAL A 88 3.64 -12.18 -12.47
C VAL A 88 4.57 -13.02 -13.33
N PHE A 89 5.85 -12.63 -13.41
CA PHE A 89 6.83 -13.36 -14.21
C PHE A 89 7.13 -14.75 -13.63
N LEU A 90 7.37 -14.84 -12.33
CA LEU A 90 7.70 -16.10 -11.66
C LEU A 90 6.52 -17.08 -11.62
N ASN A 91 5.28 -16.58 -11.52
CA ASN A 91 4.08 -17.40 -11.59
C ASN A 91 3.59 -17.67 -13.04
N LYS A 92 4.32 -17.20 -14.08
CA LYS A 92 4.03 -17.37 -15.52
C LYS A 92 2.67 -16.80 -15.97
N ASN A 93 2.19 -15.76 -15.30
CA ASN A 93 0.86 -15.15 -15.51
C ASN A 93 0.87 -13.98 -16.53
N GLN A 94 1.92 -13.84 -17.36
CA GLN A 94 2.08 -12.71 -18.30
C GLN A 94 0.94 -12.59 -19.31
N ASN A 95 0.30 -13.72 -19.66
CA ASN A 95 -0.81 -13.71 -20.62
C ASN A 95 -2.07 -13.07 -20.02
N VAL A 96 -2.30 -13.21 -18.73
CA VAL A 96 -3.45 -12.61 -18.03
C VAL A 96 -3.31 -11.10 -17.97
N VAL A 97 -2.10 -10.57 -17.81
CA VAL A 97 -1.83 -9.12 -17.78
C VAL A 97 -2.17 -8.42 -19.10
N LYS A 98 -2.28 -9.15 -20.21
CA LYS A 98 -2.73 -8.58 -21.51
C LYS A 98 -4.19 -8.12 -21.52
N ASN A 99 -4.97 -8.45 -20.49
CA ASN A 99 -6.34 -8.01 -20.30
C ASN A 99 -6.43 -6.47 -20.26
N THR A 100 -7.40 -5.91 -21.00
CA THR A 100 -7.57 -4.46 -21.12
C THR A 100 -7.79 -3.76 -19.79
N ALA A 101 -8.56 -4.36 -18.87
CA ALA A 101 -8.81 -3.77 -17.55
C ALA A 101 -7.53 -3.71 -16.70
N ILE A 102 -6.73 -4.79 -16.71
CA ILE A 102 -5.44 -4.84 -16.02
C ILE A 102 -4.45 -3.83 -16.62
N LYS A 103 -4.44 -3.66 -17.95
CA LYS A 103 -3.59 -2.64 -18.60
C LYS A 103 -3.93 -1.23 -18.16
N VAL A 104 -5.23 -0.92 -17.97
CA VAL A 104 -5.64 0.38 -17.43
C VAL A 104 -5.12 0.56 -16.02
N ASP A 105 -5.26 -0.46 -15.16
CA ASP A 105 -4.75 -0.39 -13.80
C ASP A 105 -3.22 -0.18 -13.78
N LEU A 106 -2.47 -0.91 -14.61
CA LEU A 106 -1.00 -0.75 -14.70
C LEU A 106 -0.59 0.62 -15.26
N PHE A 107 -1.37 1.19 -16.18
CA PHE A 107 -1.16 2.55 -16.66
C PHE A 107 -1.36 3.58 -15.53
N LEU A 108 -2.41 3.40 -14.71
CA LEU A 108 -2.64 4.24 -13.54
C LEU A 108 -1.51 4.09 -12.50
N VAL A 109 -1.00 2.86 -12.30
CA VAL A 109 0.19 2.62 -11.45
C VAL A 109 1.41 3.39 -11.97
N LEU A 110 1.66 3.38 -13.27
CA LEU A 110 2.76 4.17 -13.84
C LEU A 110 2.63 5.66 -13.50
N ILE A 111 1.41 6.20 -13.59
CA ILE A 111 1.16 7.61 -13.25
C ILE A 111 1.40 7.86 -11.75
N THR A 112 1.03 6.93 -10.86
CA THR A 112 1.31 7.06 -9.41
C THR A 112 2.80 7.02 -9.08
N ILE A 113 3.64 6.51 -9.95
CA ILE A 113 5.11 6.58 -9.82
C ILE A 113 5.65 7.92 -10.35
N LEU A 114 5.14 8.38 -11.48
CA LEU A 114 5.66 9.60 -12.13
C LEU A 114 5.30 10.88 -11.37
N ILE A 115 4.11 10.97 -10.79
CA ILE A 115 3.65 12.17 -10.06
C ILE A 115 4.59 12.52 -8.89
N PRO A 116 4.93 11.63 -7.94
CA PRO A 116 5.78 12.01 -6.81
C PRO A 116 7.23 12.29 -7.23
N ILE A 117 7.73 11.65 -8.29
CA ILE A 117 9.04 12.00 -8.88
C ILE A 117 9.01 13.43 -9.41
N PHE A 118 7.93 13.83 -10.10
CA PHE A 118 7.77 15.20 -10.58
C PHE A 118 7.72 16.20 -9.42
N ILE A 119 6.97 15.89 -8.36
CA ILE A 119 6.88 16.71 -7.14
C ILE A 119 8.26 16.93 -6.53
N ALA A 120 9.05 15.86 -6.36
CA ALA A 120 10.40 15.93 -5.81
C ALA A 120 11.39 16.71 -6.71
N ILE A 121 11.29 16.59 -8.06
CA ILE A 121 12.17 17.35 -8.97
C ILE A 121 11.91 18.85 -8.91
N PHE A 122 10.65 19.26 -8.73
CA PHE A 122 10.27 20.67 -8.68
C PHE A 122 10.21 21.25 -7.26
N ASP A 123 10.56 20.48 -6.24
CA ASP A 123 10.60 20.89 -4.82
C ASP A 123 9.27 21.51 -4.35
N ILE A 124 8.15 20.87 -4.75
CA ILE A 124 6.80 21.38 -4.45
C ILE A 124 6.05 20.55 -3.39
N GLU A 125 6.72 19.59 -2.74
CA GLU A 125 6.17 18.73 -1.68
C GLU A 125 5.68 19.52 -0.45
N HIS A 126 6.12 20.77 -0.29
CA HIS A 126 5.66 21.65 0.80
C HIS A 126 4.33 22.35 0.51
N ASN A 127 3.75 22.14 -0.68
CA ASN A 127 2.61 22.93 -1.14
C ASN A 127 1.28 22.28 -0.75
N PHE A 128 0.52 22.94 0.13
CA PHE A 128 -0.81 22.48 0.56
C PHE A 128 -1.82 22.29 -0.60
N ILE A 129 -1.62 22.98 -1.72
CA ILE A 129 -2.49 22.84 -2.91
C ILE A 129 -2.48 21.40 -3.46
N LEU A 130 -1.42 20.63 -3.21
CA LEU A 130 -1.37 19.22 -3.61
C LEU A 130 -2.46 18.37 -2.93
N VAL A 131 -2.84 18.70 -1.69
CA VAL A 131 -3.81 17.91 -0.93
C VAL A 131 -5.18 17.80 -1.63
N PRO A 132 -5.87 18.90 -1.99
CA PRO A 132 -7.14 18.80 -2.72
C PRO A 132 -6.97 18.19 -4.13
N ILE A 133 -5.84 18.41 -4.79
CA ILE A 133 -5.54 17.77 -6.08
C ILE A 133 -5.42 16.26 -5.91
N PHE A 134 -4.73 15.78 -4.90
CA PHE A 134 -4.57 14.35 -4.62
C PHE A 134 -5.90 13.68 -4.29
N ILE A 135 -6.75 14.30 -3.47
CA ILE A 135 -8.08 13.78 -3.17
C ILE A 135 -8.91 13.66 -4.46
N PHE A 136 -8.86 14.67 -5.33
CA PHE A 136 -9.54 14.63 -6.63
C PHE A 136 -9.00 13.50 -7.52
N LEU A 137 -7.68 13.36 -7.64
CA LEU A 137 -7.02 12.32 -8.44
C LEU A 137 -7.32 10.92 -7.88
N PHE A 138 -7.37 10.75 -6.56
CA PHE A 138 -7.76 9.48 -5.94
C PHE A 138 -9.15 9.03 -6.40
N VAL A 139 -10.14 9.91 -6.36
CA VAL A 139 -11.51 9.61 -6.80
C VAL A 139 -11.55 9.34 -8.31
N LEU A 140 -10.80 10.10 -9.09
CA LEU A 140 -10.71 9.92 -10.55
C LEU A 140 -10.11 8.56 -10.91
N PHE A 141 -8.98 8.17 -10.31
CA PHE A 141 -8.29 6.90 -10.56
C PHE A 141 -9.15 5.72 -10.14
N TYR A 142 -9.78 5.80 -8.97
CA TYR A 142 -10.74 4.79 -8.52
C TYR A 142 -11.87 4.58 -9.53
N ARG A 143 -12.47 5.67 -10.04
CA ARG A 143 -13.54 5.60 -11.06
C ARG A 143 -13.05 5.02 -12.38
N LEU A 144 -11.86 5.41 -12.85
CA LEU A 144 -11.27 4.90 -14.09
C LEU A 144 -11.04 3.38 -14.02
N SER A 145 -10.40 2.91 -12.95
CA SER A 145 -10.20 1.48 -12.71
C SER A 145 -11.53 0.73 -12.60
N HIS A 146 -12.47 1.24 -11.81
CA HIS A 146 -13.78 0.61 -11.65
C HIS A 146 -14.53 0.47 -12.99
N ASN A 147 -14.56 1.52 -13.80
CA ASN A 147 -15.23 1.52 -15.10
C ASN A 147 -14.54 0.58 -16.10
N ALA A 148 -13.20 0.51 -16.12
CA ALA A 148 -12.47 -0.39 -16.99
C ALA A 148 -12.83 -1.86 -16.69
N HIS A 149 -12.86 -2.24 -15.41
CA HIS A 149 -13.27 -3.60 -15.02
C HIS A 149 -14.75 -3.88 -15.31
N LYS A 150 -15.64 -2.94 -15.07
CA LYS A 150 -17.08 -3.08 -15.40
C LYS A 150 -17.31 -3.31 -16.88
N LEU A 151 -16.64 -2.55 -17.76
CA LEU A 151 -16.72 -2.72 -19.20
C LEU A 151 -16.16 -4.07 -19.65
N TYR A 152 -15.04 -4.50 -19.07
CA TYR A 152 -14.45 -5.81 -19.36
C TYR A 152 -15.40 -6.97 -19.01
N MET A 153 -15.99 -6.94 -17.83
CA MET A 153 -16.96 -7.97 -17.40
C MET A 153 -18.19 -8.00 -18.31
N LYS A 154 -18.74 -6.82 -18.68
CA LYS A 154 -19.89 -6.74 -19.60
C LYS A 154 -19.58 -7.30 -20.99
N LYS A 155 -18.34 -7.11 -21.49
CA LYS A 155 -17.93 -7.56 -22.84
C LYS A 155 -17.73 -9.08 -22.91
N ASN A 156 -17.35 -9.72 -21.80
CA ASN A 156 -16.99 -11.15 -21.80
C ASN A 156 -18.11 -12.07 -21.29
N ASP A 157 -19.35 -11.56 -21.13
CA ASP A 157 -20.53 -12.32 -20.63
C ASP A 157 -20.21 -13.22 -19.42
N THR A 158 -19.22 -12.86 -18.64
CA THR A 158 -18.93 -13.57 -17.39
C THR A 158 -20.07 -13.30 -16.42
N LYS A 159 -21.08 -14.15 -16.43
CA LYS A 159 -22.04 -14.26 -15.34
C LYS A 159 -21.19 -14.51 -14.10
N VAL A 160 -21.12 -13.52 -13.24
CA VAL A 160 -20.58 -13.71 -11.90
C VAL A 160 -21.55 -14.69 -11.24
N GLU A 161 -21.18 -15.95 -11.20
CA GLU A 161 -21.85 -16.88 -10.30
C GLU A 161 -21.64 -16.31 -8.90
N GLU A 162 -22.70 -15.74 -8.35
CA GLU A 162 -22.78 -15.47 -6.93
C GLU A 162 -22.68 -16.87 -6.28
N LYS A 163 -21.48 -17.24 -5.84
CA LYS A 163 -21.32 -18.38 -4.97
C LYS A 163 -22.11 -18.06 -3.69
N GLU A 164 -23.37 -18.44 -3.67
CA GLU A 164 -24.16 -18.58 -2.44
C GLU A 164 -23.52 -19.72 -1.61
N ASN A 165 -22.35 -19.45 -1.06
CA ASN A 165 -21.86 -20.27 0.02
C ASN A 165 -22.40 -19.69 1.30
N SER A 166 -23.44 -20.33 1.81
CA SER A 166 -23.94 -20.21 3.17
C SER A 166 -22.86 -20.67 4.17
N SER A 167 -21.78 -19.90 4.28
CA SER A 167 -20.92 -20.03 5.46
C SER A 167 -21.67 -19.41 6.63
N ASP A 168 -21.87 -20.16 7.70
CA ASP A 168 -22.36 -19.66 8.98
C ASP A 168 -21.54 -18.41 9.34
N LYS A 169 -22.13 -17.23 9.09
CA LYS A 169 -21.54 -15.94 9.39
C LYS A 169 -21.54 -15.78 10.92
N SER A 170 -20.53 -16.33 11.57
CA SER A 170 -20.36 -16.10 12.99
C SER A 170 -20.00 -14.63 13.21
N THR A 171 -21.02 -13.83 13.49
CA THR A 171 -20.90 -12.40 13.83
C THR A 171 -19.82 -12.17 14.89
N PHE A 172 -19.68 -13.12 15.82
CA PHE A 172 -18.63 -13.11 16.84
C PHE A 172 -17.22 -13.12 16.25
N LYS A 173 -16.93 -13.93 15.22
CA LYS A 173 -15.62 -13.98 14.57
C LYS A 173 -15.29 -12.67 13.85
N VAL A 174 -16.27 -12.04 13.22
CA VAL A 174 -16.08 -10.73 12.58
C VAL A 174 -15.75 -9.66 13.63
N ILE A 175 -16.49 -9.60 14.72
CA ILE A 175 -16.23 -8.65 15.82
C ILE A 175 -14.84 -8.89 16.42
N LEU A 176 -14.46 -10.15 16.64
CA LEU A 176 -13.13 -10.49 17.16
C LEU A 176 -12.01 -10.01 16.21
N ASN A 177 -12.16 -10.20 14.91
CA ASN A 177 -11.19 -9.73 13.92
C ASN A 177 -11.10 -8.18 13.91
N PHE A 178 -12.20 -7.46 14.05
CA PHE A 178 -12.18 -5.99 14.20
C PHE A 178 -11.44 -5.55 15.47
N LEU A 179 -11.66 -6.22 16.59
CA LEU A 179 -10.96 -5.92 17.85
C LEU A 179 -9.45 -6.17 17.71
N LEU A 180 -9.06 -7.30 17.10
CA LEU A 180 -7.66 -7.59 16.81
C LEU A 180 -7.02 -6.56 15.87
N LEU A 181 -7.78 -6.04 14.90
CA LEU A 181 -7.33 -4.98 14.00
C LEU A 181 -7.01 -3.70 14.79
N VAL A 182 -7.89 -3.27 15.69
CA VAL A 182 -7.66 -2.10 16.56
C VAL A 182 -6.41 -2.29 17.43
N ILE A 183 -6.27 -3.44 18.07
CA ILE A 183 -5.08 -3.74 18.91
C ILE A 183 -3.80 -3.70 18.06
N THR A 184 -3.82 -4.32 16.88
CA THR A 184 -2.66 -4.33 15.97
C THR A 184 -2.29 -2.91 15.53
N SER A 185 -3.27 -2.06 15.24
CA SER A 185 -3.05 -0.65 14.84
C SER A 185 -2.42 0.15 15.99
N ILE A 186 -2.84 -0.06 17.24
CA ILE A 186 -2.26 0.59 18.41
C ILE A 186 -0.80 0.17 18.59
N VAL A 187 -0.49 -1.12 18.46
CA VAL A 187 0.90 -1.61 18.56
C VAL A 187 1.78 -1.00 17.46
N LEU A 188 1.27 -0.96 16.22
CA LEU A 188 1.97 -0.35 15.08
C LEU A 188 2.23 1.15 15.32
N TYR A 189 1.26 1.88 15.91
CA TYR A 189 1.44 3.30 16.24
C TYR A 189 2.62 3.51 17.20
N PHE A 190 2.72 2.75 18.30
CA PHE A 190 3.83 2.89 19.25
C PHE A 190 5.20 2.54 18.62
N ILE A 191 5.25 1.53 17.74
CA ILE A 191 6.50 1.20 17.05
C ILE A 191 6.87 2.29 16.05
N GLY A 192 5.88 2.87 15.35
CA GLY A 192 6.07 3.99 14.44
C GLY A 192 6.62 5.23 15.14
N GLU A 193 6.13 5.56 16.34
CA GLU A 193 6.65 6.65 17.16
C GLU A 193 8.14 6.43 17.53
N GLN A 194 8.51 5.22 17.93
CA GLN A 194 9.92 4.90 18.22
C GLN A 194 10.81 4.99 16.98
N LEU A 195 10.29 4.58 15.81
CA LEU A 195 11.00 4.72 14.54
C LEU A 195 11.22 6.19 14.19
N SER A 196 10.21 7.06 14.40
CA SER A 196 10.32 8.50 14.19
C SER A 196 11.48 9.12 14.99
N ASN A 197 11.54 8.82 16.29
CA ASN A 197 12.62 9.32 17.14
C ASN A 197 14.01 8.90 16.62
N VAL A 198 14.13 7.68 16.10
CA VAL A 198 15.39 7.20 15.51
C VAL A 198 15.71 7.93 14.20
N LEU A 199 14.70 8.19 13.35
CA LEU A 199 14.87 8.95 12.11
C LEU A 199 15.35 10.36 12.38
N GLU A 200 14.76 11.05 13.36
CA GLU A 200 15.19 12.39 13.79
C GLU A 200 16.66 12.38 14.20
N VAL A 201 17.09 11.43 15.02
CA VAL A 201 18.51 11.30 15.43
C VAL A 201 19.41 11.02 14.22
N LEU A 202 19.02 10.15 13.30
CA LEU A 202 19.82 9.81 12.11
C LEU A 202 19.97 11.02 11.17
N CYS A 203 18.90 11.75 10.93
CA CYS A 203 18.93 12.90 10.01
C CYS A 203 19.56 14.14 10.66
N HIS A 204 19.10 14.55 11.86
CA HIS A 204 19.55 15.80 12.47
C HIS A 204 20.88 15.68 13.23
N THR A 205 21.13 14.58 13.94
CA THR A 205 22.36 14.44 14.73
C THR A 205 23.50 13.88 13.90
N PHE A 206 23.23 12.92 13.02
CA PHE A 206 24.27 12.27 12.23
C PHE A 206 24.35 12.80 10.79
N ASN A 207 23.51 13.76 10.44
CA ASN A 207 23.49 14.42 9.13
C ASN A 207 23.38 13.44 7.95
N ILE A 208 22.60 12.36 8.12
CA ILE A 208 22.30 11.42 7.05
C ILE A 208 21.23 12.06 6.16
N SER A 209 21.43 11.99 4.85
CA SER A 209 20.46 12.53 3.87
C SER A 209 19.08 11.94 4.07
N GLN A 210 18.06 12.81 4.14
CA GLN A 210 16.65 12.42 4.18
C GLN A 210 16.26 11.54 3.01
N ILE A 211 16.79 11.81 1.82
CA ILE A 211 16.56 11.02 0.59
C ILE A 211 16.97 9.56 0.80
N VAL A 212 18.17 9.33 1.34
CA VAL A 212 18.69 7.96 1.58
C VAL A 212 17.80 7.21 2.56
N ILE A 213 17.43 7.87 3.66
CA ILE A 213 16.54 7.26 4.67
C ILE A 213 15.16 6.97 4.07
N GLY A 214 14.58 7.91 3.31
CA GLY A 214 13.30 7.71 2.64
C GLY A 214 13.31 6.53 1.68
N ILE A 215 14.34 6.38 0.85
CA ILE A 215 14.48 5.25 -0.06
C ILE A 215 14.58 3.92 0.71
N LEU A 216 15.37 3.87 1.78
CA LEU A 216 15.50 2.66 2.60
C LEU A 216 14.17 2.28 3.27
N LEU A 217 13.45 3.27 3.81
CA LEU A 217 12.12 3.05 4.37
C LEU A 217 11.17 2.45 3.35
N GLY A 218 11.05 3.06 2.16
CA GLY A 218 10.16 2.58 1.13
C GLY A 218 10.46 1.17 0.65
N VAL A 219 11.73 0.79 0.56
CA VAL A 219 12.11 -0.61 0.27
C VAL A 219 11.64 -1.56 1.39
N ILE A 220 11.82 -1.17 2.64
CA ILE A 220 11.48 -2.03 3.79
C ILE A 220 9.96 -2.12 3.95
N THR A 221 9.26 -0.99 3.89
CA THR A 221 7.80 -0.95 4.12
C THR A 221 7.01 -1.63 3.01
N SER A 222 7.57 -1.75 1.80
CA SER A 222 6.95 -2.48 0.67
C SER A 222 7.10 -4.02 0.74
N LEU A 223 7.75 -4.58 1.75
CA LEU A 223 7.88 -6.04 1.88
C LEU A 223 6.54 -6.78 2.10
N PRO A 224 5.53 -6.24 2.81
CA PRO A 224 4.22 -6.87 2.89
C PRO A 224 3.55 -7.06 1.54
N GLU A 225 3.68 -6.09 0.63
CA GLU A 225 3.13 -6.15 -0.73
C GLU A 225 3.71 -7.32 -1.53
N LEU A 226 5.03 -7.52 -1.45
CA LEU A 226 5.68 -8.65 -2.13
C LEU A 226 4.96 -9.97 -1.82
N ILE A 227 4.68 -10.18 -0.54
CA ILE A 227 4.07 -11.43 -0.09
C ILE A 227 2.63 -11.52 -0.56
N THR A 228 1.87 -10.43 -0.42
CA THR A 228 0.47 -10.43 -0.87
C THR A 228 0.35 -10.64 -2.37
N PHE A 229 1.26 -10.12 -3.21
CA PHE A 229 1.26 -10.37 -4.66
C PHE A 229 1.47 -11.85 -4.99
N PHE A 230 2.41 -12.51 -4.30
CA PHE A 230 2.64 -13.94 -4.51
C PHE A 230 1.50 -14.81 -3.96
N GLU A 231 0.98 -14.47 -2.79
CA GLU A 231 -0.12 -15.23 -2.18
C GLU A 231 -1.41 -15.09 -2.98
N SER A 232 -1.76 -13.88 -3.46
CA SER A 232 -2.95 -13.65 -4.28
C SER A 232 -2.94 -14.51 -5.54
N GLN A 233 -1.80 -14.59 -6.24
CA GLN A 233 -1.68 -15.36 -7.46
C GLN A 233 -1.68 -16.89 -7.25
N LYS A 234 -1.38 -17.36 -6.04
CA LYS A 234 -1.39 -18.80 -5.69
C LYS A 234 -2.68 -19.28 -5.02
N HIS A 235 -3.43 -18.36 -4.43
CA HIS A 235 -4.61 -18.71 -3.61
C HIS A 235 -5.84 -19.05 -4.45
N HIS A 236 -5.96 -18.51 -5.65
CA HIS A 236 -7.08 -18.73 -6.53
C HIS A 236 -6.82 -19.92 -7.47
N GLU A 237 -7.87 -20.76 -7.67
CA GLU A 237 -7.84 -21.83 -8.69
C GLU A 237 -7.79 -21.26 -10.12
N ASP A 238 -8.44 -20.10 -10.34
CA ASP A 238 -8.34 -19.35 -11.59
C ASP A 238 -7.21 -18.32 -11.50
N GLU A 239 -6.19 -18.49 -12.35
CA GLU A 239 -5.06 -17.58 -12.50
C GLU A 239 -5.49 -16.12 -12.75
N LYS A 240 -6.63 -15.92 -13.45
CA LYS A 240 -7.17 -14.58 -13.74
C LYS A 240 -7.62 -13.87 -12.47
N GLU A 241 -8.29 -14.57 -11.56
CA GLU A 241 -8.75 -13.99 -10.29
C GLU A 241 -7.56 -13.58 -9.42
N GLY A 242 -6.53 -14.41 -9.33
CA GLY A 242 -5.31 -14.11 -8.57
C GLY A 242 -4.56 -12.90 -9.13
N VAL A 243 -4.45 -12.77 -10.45
CA VAL A 243 -3.82 -11.60 -11.06
C VAL A 243 -4.66 -10.34 -10.88
N VAL A 244 -6.00 -10.43 -10.96
CA VAL A 244 -6.90 -9.29 -10.71
C VAL A 244 -6.77 -8.82 -9.26
N GLU A 245 -6.72 -9.74 -8.29
CA GLU A 245 -6.49 -9.40 -6.88
C GLU A 245 -5.15 -8.70 -6.70
N ALA A 246 -4.06 -9.29 -7.20
CA ALA A 246 -2.72 -8.73 -7.08
C ALA A 246 -2.59 -7.35 -7.76
N THR A 247 -3.18 -7.17 -8.95
CA THR A 247 -3.16 -5.87 -9.66
C THR A 247 -3.96 -4.82 -8.92
N SER A 248 -5.12 -5.19 -8.37
CA SER A 248 -5.96 -4.27 -7.58
C SER A 248 -5.27 -3.88 -6.27
N ASN A 249 -4.53 -4.80 -5.64
CA ASN A 249 -3.68 -4.50 -4.50
C ASN A 249 -2.57 -3.50 -4.87
N LEU A 250 -1.81 -3.76 -5.93
CA LEU A 250 -0.76 -2.86 -6.43
C LEU A 250 -1.29 -1.44 -6.69
N LEU A 251 -2.37 -1.32 -7.48
CA LEU A 251 -2.95 -0.01 -7.80
C LEU A 251 -3.41 0.71 -6.53
N THR A 252 -4.11 0.00 -5.64
CA THR A 252 -4.66 0.61 -4.42
C THR A 252 -3.55 1.03 -3.47
N SER A 253 -2.54 0.20 -3.24
CA SER A 253 -1.39 0.56 -2.40
C SER A 253 -0.70 1.81 -2.95
N ASN A 254 -0.36 1.85 -4.24
CA ASN A 254 0.29 3.02 -4.82
C ASN A 254 -0.60 4.28 -4.81
N MET A 255 -1.92 4.14 -5.00
CA MET A 255 -2.86 5.27 -4.90
C MET A 255 -2.99 5.77 -3.46
N ILE A 256 -3.07 4.87 -2.49
CA ILE A 256 -3.12 5.24 -1.06
C ILE A 256 -1.83 5.95 -0.67
N ASN A 257 -0.68 5.40 -1.02
CA ASN A 257 0.62 5.99 -0.73
C ASN A 257 0.71 7.43 -1.29
N LEU A 258 0.43 7.61 -2.58
CA LEU A 258 0.55 8.93 -3.20
C LEU A 258 -0.55 9.90 -2.78
N PHE A 259 -1.82 9.48 -2.82
CA PHE A 259 -2.91 10.45 -2.71
C PHE A 259 -3.41 10.66 -1.29
N ILE A 260 -3.30 9.66 -0.43
CA ILE A 260 -3.78 9.75 0.95
C ILE A 260 -2.62 9.95 1.92
N VAL A 261 -1.62 9.07 1.87
CA VAL A 261 -0.50 9.09 2.81
C VAL A 261 0.34 10.35 2.64
N GLU A 262 0.68 10.73 1.39
CA GLU A 262 1.41 11.99 1.11
C GLU A 262 0.58 13.21 1.50
N SER A 263 -0.74 13.22 1.27
CA SER A 263 -1.61 14.32 1.73
C SER A 263 -1.59 14.49 3.24
N ILE A 264 -1.58 13.38 3.98
CA ILE A 264 -1.43 13.38 5.43
C ILE A 264 -0.04 13.91 5.81
N GLY A 265 1.00 13.43 5.15
CA GLY A 265 2.39 13.89 5.35
C GLY A 265 2.53 15.40 5.17
N ILE A 266 2.09 15.93 4.03
CA ILE A 266 2.10 17.38 3.75
C ILE A 266 1.34 18.16 4.83
N THR A 267 0.15 17.67 5.21
CA THR A 267 -0.66 18.34 6.23
C THR A 267 0.03 18.36 7.59
N LEU A 268 0.60 17.22 8.02
CA LEU A 268 1.31 17.10 9.28
C LEU A 268 2.55 17.97 9.32
N TYR A 269 3.33 18.01 8.24
CA TYR A 269 4.52 18.86 8.12
C TYR A 269 4.20 20.35 8.24
N LEU A 270 3.07 20.80 7.68
CA LEU A 270 2.69 22.23 7.72
C LEU A 270 2.11 22.68 9.06
N ILE A 271 1.69 21.76 9.93
CA ILE A 271 1.16 22.08 11.27
C ILE A 271 2.16 21.79 12.40
N SER A 272 3.27 21.08 12.13
CA SER A 272 4.35 20.83 13.09
C SER A 272 5.30 22.00 13.18
#